data_fafaa29dc04e9a30f18e76d23f4a4be2
#
_entry.id   fafaa29dc04e9a30f18e76d23f4a4be2
#
_cell.length_a   1.000
_cell.length_b   1.000
_cell.length_c   1.000
_cell.angle_alpha   90.00
_cell.angle_beta   90.00
_cell.angle_gamma   90.00
#
_symmetry.space_group_name_H-M   'P 1'
#
loop_
_entity.id
_entity.type
_entity.pdbx_description
1 polymer ?
#
loop_
_entity_poly.entity_id
_entity_poly.type
_entity_poly.pdbx_seq_one_letter_code
_entity_poly.pdbx_strand_id
1 'polypeptide(L)'
;MKSWRSLVIPLENVREIVDFIFRRHEGLYGEKPKVIASAPGRLDFLNTHQDYKGLPVVSVAINKRTYVALSTSKTRSKAVSINLCDEGVECADTFSANNPTLVEEGWFGDYIRSAVKALRMKGYLIDDFNLTIYSEIPIGSGLASSAALQVSLVAGLNALFRLGLERKDIAEIAYQSEHDVMGIPCGRLDQYGSAMGGVTLIETKPPFTTKTLVRKDILFTVLDSGIRHSTGSIHPVRISELKQGVRELLLLDDLPGDLRNMLKEDIYALEWGRLDYQRIEPYLHRINKVSMKRIVFTFKMHYSTILALRLLEDSSSIDTREEVEAFLRSECDECLSKTGLEANSFLRLLGGLVNYQHVLLRDLYDVSLPRLELIRSKALEAGSYGVKISGAGLGGSLLGLVGSEEQAIKVLKHTSGLVRSAWIVSVDEGVRVELEP
;
A
#
# COMPACT_ATOMS: atom_id res chain seq x y z
N MET A 1 14.81 24.18 17.13
CA MET A 1 13.46 24.09 16.51
C MET A 1 13.63 24.00 15.02
N LYS A 2 13.55 22.81 14.41
CA LYS A 2 13.44 22.71 12.95
C LYS A 2 12.11 23.32 12.57
N SER A 3 12.09 24.29 11.69
CA SER A 3 10.87 24.98 11.31
C SER A 3 9.91 23.96 10.66
N TRP A 4 8.64 23.98 11.06
CA TRP A 4 7.58 23.09 10.53
C TRP A 4 7.42 23.18 8.99
N ARG A 5 7.98 24.23 8.35
CA ARG A 5 8.07 24.35 6.89
C ARG A 5 8.89 23.23 6.24
N SER A 6 9.80 22.58 6.97
CA SER A 6 10.56 21.43 6.46
C SER A 6 9.78 20.10 6.53
N LEU A 7 8.57 20.09 7.11
CA LEU A 7 7.71 18.90 7.24
C LEU A 7 6.62 18.82 6.15
N VAL A 8 6.32 19.94 5.50
CA VAL A 8 5.33 20.00 4.41
C VAL A 8 6.11 20.18 3.12
N ILE A 9 6.21 19.13 2.31
CA ILE A 9 6.71 19.24 0.95
C ILE A 9 5.56 19.79 0.12
N PRO A 10 5.72 20.97 -0.56
CA PRO A 10 4.68 21.50 -1.44
C PRO A 10 4.31 20.46 -2.52
N LEU A 11 3.05 20.48 -2.95
CA LEU A 11 2.64 19.76 -4.17
C LEU A 11 3.35 20.41 -5.35
N GLU A 12 4.45 19.79 -5.80
CA GLU A 12 5.13 20.26 -7.01
C GLU A 12 4.27 19.94 -8.24
N ASN A 13 4.31 20.83 -9.22
CA ASN A 13 3.60 20.63 -10.48
C ASN A 13 4.29 19.50 -11.25
N VAL A 14 3.54 18.47 -11.66
CA VAL A 14 4.04 17.31 -12.44
C VAL A 14 4.90 17.75 -13.62
N ARG A 15 4.51 18.84 -14.31
CA ARG A 15 5.25 19.36 -15.45
C ARG A 15 6.66 19.84 -15.07
N GLU A 16 6.81 20.48 -13.92
CA GLU A 16 8.11 20.94 -13.43
C GLU A 16 9.04 19.75 -13.11
N ILE A 17 8.48 18.68 -12.54
CA ILE A 17 9.23 17.45 -12.25
C ILE A 17 9.65 16.77 -13.55
N VAL A 18 8.76 16.66 -14.53
CA VAL A 18 9.06 16.09 -15.85
C VAL A 18 10.18 16.87 -16.54
N ASP A 19 10.12 18.21 -16.52
CA ASP A 19 11.17 19.08 -17.07
C ASP A 19 12.49 18.95 -16.29
N PHE A 20 12.42 18.77 -14.99
CA PHE A 20 13.59 18.56 -14.14
C PHE A 20 14.30 17.25 -14.47
N ILE A 21 13.58 16.12 -14.49
CA ILE A 21 14.19 14.79 -14.76
C ILE A 21 14.67 14.71 -16.21
N PHE A 22 14.00 15.37 -17.14
CA PHE A 22 14.43 15.47 -18.55
C PHE A 22 15.82 16.10 -18.65
N ARG A 23 16.02 17.29 -18.03
CA ARG A 23 17.33 17.97 -18.03
C ARG A 23 18.40 17.20 -17.28
N ARG A 24 18.05 16.53 -16.18
CA ARG A 24 19.00 15.70 -15.44
C ARG A 24 19.46 14.50 -16.26
N HIS A 25 18.54 13.87 -17.00
CA HIS A 25 18.89 12.74 -17.89
C HIS A 25 19.84 13.20 -19.01
N GLU A 26 19.50 14.29 -19.69
CA GLU A 26 20.35 14.87 -20.74
C GLU A 26 21.75 15.24 -20.21
N GLY A 27 21.84 15.82 -19.03
CA GLY A 27 23.10 16.15 -18.39
C GLY A 27 23.95 14.94 -17.99
N LEU A 28 23.33 13.82 -17.59
CA LEU A 28 24.03 12.59 -17.18
C LEU A 28 24.56 11.78 -18.36
N TYR A 29 23.81 11.72 -19.46
CA TYR A 29 24.09 10.80 -20.56
C TYR A 29 24.45 11.49 -21.90
N GLY A 30 24.30 12.82 -21.98
CA GLY A 30 24.55 13.59 -23.19
C GLY A 30 23.50 13.40 -24.28
N GLU A 31 22.37 12.76 -23.95
CA GLU A 31 21.25 12.52 -24.86
C GLU A 31 19.90 12.75 -24.15
N LYS A 32 18.89 13.14 -24.91
CA LYS A 32 17.55 13.35 -24.40
C LYS A 32 16.87 12.04 -24.04
N PRO A 33 16.07 11.99 -22.97
CA PRO A 33 15.25 10.80 -22.73
C PRO A 33 14.25 10.62 -23.87
N LYS A 34 14.01 9.38 -24.25
CA LYS A 34 12.97 9.00 -25.23
C LYS A 34 11.63 8.77 -24.54
N VAL A 35 11.67 8.31 -23.30
CA VAL A 35 10.50 8.02 -22.47
C VAL A 35 10.67 8.62 -21.09
N ILE A 36 9.62 9.19 -20.55
CA ILE A 36 9.48 9.47 -19.13
C ILE A 36 8.19 8.78 -18.67
N ALA A 37 8.29 7.94 -17.64
CA ALA A 37 7.14 7.28 -17.02
C ALA A 37 7.12 7.57 -15.53
N SER A 38 5.93 7.50 -14.92
CA SER A 38 5.77 7.70 -13.49
C SER A 38 4.75 6.75 -12.89
N ALA A 39 4.95 6.40 -11.62
CA ALA A 39 4.02 5.59 -10.86
C ALA A 39 3.86 6.14 -9.44
N PRO A 40 2.64 6.15 -8.88
CA PRO A 40 2.35 6.68 -7.56
C PRO A 40 2.82 5.75 -6.46
N GLY A 41 3.09 6.31 -5.26
CA GLY A 41 3.05 5.55 -4.04
C GLY A 41 1.62 5.14 -3.68
N ARG A 42 1.47 4.33 -2.64
CA ARG A 42 0.16 3.86 -2.18
C ARG A 42 0.03 3.89 -0.66
N LEU A 43 -1.22 4.00 -0.18
CA LEU A 43 -1.61 3.71 1.20
C LEU A 43 -2.23 2.30 1.26
N ASP A 44 -1.93 1.54 2.30
CA ASP A 44 -2.68 0.34 2.68
C ASP A 44 -3.94 0.80 3.42
N PHE A 45 -5.04 0.93 2.66
CA PHE A 45 -6.22 1.66 3.10
C PHE A 45 -7.19 0.78 3.90
N LEU A 46 -7.68 -0.31 3.31
CA LEU A 46 -8.64 -1.20 3.96
C LEU A 46 -8.21 -2.66 3.82
N ASN A 47 -8.67 -3.47 4.76
CA ASN A 47 -8.43 -4.91 4.79
C ASN A 47 -6.94 -5.29 4.98
N THR A 48 -6.20 -4.50 5.73
CA THR A 48 -4.79 -4.74 6.05
C THR A 48 -4.58 -6.14 6.63
N HIS A 49 -3.50 -6.84 6.24
CA HIS A 49 -3.18 -8.21 6.66
C HIS A 49 -4.14 -9.31 6.18
N GLN A 50 -4.83 -9.09 5.07
CA GLN A 50 -5.77 -10.09 4.54
C GLN A 50 -5.27 -10.75 3.24
N ASP A 51 -4.31 -10.17 2.55
CA ASP A 51 -3.77 -10.65 1.27
C ASP A 51 -3.21 -12.08 1.37
N TYR A 52 -2.38 -12.36 2.37
CA TYR A 52 -1.82 -13.70 2.58
C TYR A 52 -2.82 -14.73 3.13
N LYS A 53 -4.06 -14.33 3.34
CA LYS A 53 -5.22 -15.20 3.65
C LYS A 53 -6.11 -15.44 2.43
N GLY A 54 -5.74 -14.88 1.27
CA GLY A 54 -6.54 -14.98 0.05
C GLY A 54 -7.81 -14.14 0.06
N LEU A 55 -7.89 -13.12 0.92
CA LEU A 55 -8.94 -12.11 0.95
C LEU A 55 -8.49 -10.86 0.22
N PRO A 56 -9.44 -10.12 -0.41
CA PRO A 56 -9.09 -8.90 -1.13
C PRO A 56 -8.53 -7.83 -0.19
N VAL A 57 -7.74 -6.91 -0.75
CA VAL A 57 -7.20 -5.74 -0.05
C VAL A 57 -7.52 -4.47 -0.83
N VAL A 58 -7.53 -3.32 -0.17
CA VAL A 58 -7.85 -2.04 -0.80
C VAL A 58 -6.68 -1.07 -0.61
N SER A 59 -6.11 -0.64 -1.73
CA SER A 59 -5.08 0.39 -1.78
C SER A 59 -5.65 1.74 -2.20
N VAL A 60 -4.96 2.82 -1.83
CA VAL A 60 -5.17 4.16 -2.38
C VAL A 60 -3.87 4.64 -2.98
N ALA A 61 -3.86 4.90 -4.28
CA ALA A 61 -2.75 5.57 -4.93
C ALA A 61 -2.71 7.04 -4.54
N ILE A 62 -1.52 7.59 -4.31
CA ILE A 62 -1.33 8.94 -3.81
C ILE A 62 -0.54 9.82 -4.78
N ASN A 63 -0.74 11.12 -4.71
CA ASN A 63 -0.09 12.13 -5.53
C ASN A 63 1.40 12.37 -5.20
N LYS A 64 2.07 11.37 -4.65
CA LYS A 64 3.53 11.27 -4.52
C LYS A 64 4.01 10.16 -5.42
N ARG A 65 4.90 10.48 -6.36
CA ARG A 65 5.25 9.57 -7.47
C ARG A 65 6.75 9.31 -7.55
N THR A 66 7.10 8.19 -8.15
CA THR A 66 8.46 7.94 -8.67
C THR A 66 8.44 8.12 -10.17
N TYR A 67 9.38 8.88 -10.69
CA TYR A 67 9.59 9.19 -12.09
C TYR A 67 10.84 8.50 -12.60
N VAL A 68 10.77 7.98 -13.82
CA VAL A 68 11.91 7.39 -14.54
C VAL A 68 12.03 8.00 -15.91
N ALA A 69 13.22 8.44 -16.29
CA ALA A 69 13.55 8.89 -17.64
C ALA A 69 14.49 7.88 -18.29
N LEU A 70 14.21 7.50 -19.53
CA LEU A 70 14.85 6.40 -20.24
C LEU A 70 15.30 6.79 -21.63
N SER A 71 16.52 6.37 -22.01
CA SER A 71 17.02 6.34 -23.38
C SER A 71 17.70 5.00 -23.70
N THR A 72 17.90 4.67 -24.96
CA THR A 72 18.63 3.44 -25.35
C THR A 72 20.14 3.63 -25.16
N SER A 73 20.85 2.58 -24.73
CA SER A 73 22.32 2.59 -24.61
C SER A 73 22.96 1.70 -25.67
N LYS A 74 24.13 2.10 -26.19
CA LYS A 74 24.92 1.30 -27.14
C LYS A 74 25.98 0.42 -26.46
N THR A 75 26.14 0.54 -25.15
CA THR A 75 27.17 -0.16 -24.40
C THR A 75 26.57 -1.03 -23.30
N ARG A 76 26.40 -0.50 -22.12
CA ARG A 76 25.79 -1.18 -20.96
C ARG A 76 24.70 -0.29 -20.38
N SER A 77 23.75 -0.91 -19.72
CA SER A 77 22.73 -0.18 -18.96
C SER A 77 23.38 0.59 -17.83
N LYS A 78 22.97 1.85 -17.68
CA LYS A 78 23.41 2.73 -16.59
C LYS A 78 22.17 3.30 -15.92
N ALA A 79 22.14 3.26 -14.58
CA ALA A 79 21.07 3.81 -13.78
C ALA A 79 21.62 4.79 -12.75
N VAL A 80 20.95 5.92 -12.56
CA VAL A 80 21.29 6.93 -11.56
C VAL A 80 20.03 7.36 -10.81
N SER A 81 20.06 7.28 -9.47
CA SER A 81 19.03 7.81 -8.59
C SER A 81 19.43 9.18 -8.09
N ILE A 82 18.70 10.23 -8.48
CA ILE A 82 18.97 11.61 -8.06
C ILE A 82 18.85 11.74 -6.54
N ASN A 83 17.81 11.16 -5.94
CA ASN A 83 17.61 11.25 -4.49
C ASN A 83 18.77 10.65 -3.69
N LEU A 84 19.29 9.48 -4.09
CA LEU A 84 20.41 8.84 -3.41
C LEU A 84 21.70 9.67 -3.58
N CYS A 85 21.92 10.26 -4.77
CA CYS A 85 23.05 11.16 -4.99
C CYS A 85 22.97 12.39 -4.06
N ASP A 86 21.79 12.99 -3.92
CA ASP A 86 21.56 14.15 -3.06
C ASP A 86 21.75 13.80 -1.56
N GLU A 87 21.50 12.55 -1.17
CA GLU A 87 21.76 12.01 0.17
C GLU A 87 23.25 11.64 0.39
N GLY A 88 24.07 11.69 -0.67
CA GLY A 88 25.52 11.38 -0.59
C GLY A 88 25.82 9.88 -0.41
N VAL A 89 24.87 9.00 -0.78
CA VAL A 89 25.07 7.55 -0.79
C VAL A 89 25.32 7.04 -2.21
N GLU A 90 25.69 5.77 -2.36
CA GLU A 90 25.90 5.17 -3.67
C GLU A 90 24.61 5.22 -4.49
N CYS A 91 24.67 5.90 -5.64
CA CYS A 91 23.48 6.31 -6.39
C CYS A 91 23.52 5.90 -7.87
N ALA A 92 24.58 5.20 -8.32
CA ALA A 92 24.75 4.81 -9.70
C ALA A 92 24.98 3.30 -9.82
N ASP A 93 24.40 2.69 -10.84
CA ASP A 93 24.57 1.28 -11.18
C ASP A 93 24.91 1.10 -12.66
N THR A 94 25.73 0.07 -12.99
CA THR A 94 26.07 -0.30 -14.36
C THR A 94 26.01 -1.81 -14.52
N PHE A 95 25.14 -2.29 -15.43
CA PHE A 95 24.91 -3.71 -15.65
C PHE A 95 24.60 -4.00 -17.12
N SER A 96 24.50 -5.27 -17.49
CA SER A 96 23.99 -5.67 -18.82
C SER A 96 22.54 -6.10 -18.72
N ALA A 97 21.66 -5.50 -19.52
CA ALA A 97 20.26 -5.91 -19.62
C ALA A 97 20.09 -7.35 -20.12
N ASN A 98 21.07 -7.88 -20.86
CA ASN A 98 21.05 -9.28 -21.33
C ASN A 98 21.33 -10.29 -20.21
N ASN A 99 22.03 -9.88 -19.13
CA ASN A 99 22.31 -10.73 -17.97
C ASN A 99 22.26 -9.90 -16.68
N PRO A 100 21.04 -9.52 -16.21
CA PRO A 100 20.86 -8.70 -15.02
C PRO A 100 21.02 -9.55 -13.75
N THR A 101 22.26 -9.75 -13.31
CA THR A 101 22.58 -10.49 -12.08
C THR A 101 22.38 -9.57 -10.88
N LEU A 102 21.68 -10.04 -9.83
CA LEU A 102 21.56 -9.33 -8.56
C LEU A 102 22.92 -9.30 -7.86
N VAL A 103 23.17 -8.24 -7.08
CA VAL A 103 24.45 -7.98 -6.41
C VAL A 103 24.40 -8.37 -4.95
N GLU A 104 23.55 -7.69 -4.16
CA GLU A 104 23.46 -7.90 -2.72
C GLU A 104 22.10 -7.43 -2.15
N GLU A 105 21.68 -8.00 -1.03
CA GLU A 105 20.44 -7.60 -0.36
C GLU A 105 20.48 -6.12 0.05
N GLY A 106 19.43 -5.37 -0.32
CA GLY A 106 19.30 -3.95 -0.01
C GLY A 106 19.96 -2.99 -1.00
N TRP A 107 20.65 -3.49 -2.02
CA TRP A 107 21.22 -2.66 -3.09
C TRP A 107 20.10 -2.09 -3.99
N PHE A 108 20.07 -0.75 -4.18
CA PHE A 108 19.01 -0.12 -4.96
C PHE A 108 18.99 -0.59 -6.42
N GLY A 109 20.15 -0.88 -7.01
CA GLY A 109 20.28 -1.40 -8.38
C GLY A 109 19.58 -2.73 -8.58
N ASP A 110 19.42 -3.54 -7.53
CA ASP A 110 18.76 -4.84 -7.61
C ASP A 110 17.26 -4.74 -7.88
N TYR A 111 16.60 -3.65 -7.47
CA TYR A 111 15.22 -3.36 -7.89
C TYR A 111 15.10 -3.12 -9.39
N ILE A 112 16.12 -2.53 -10.01
CA ILE A 112 16.18 -2.30 -11.46
C ILE A 112 16.49 -3.59 -12.20
N ARG A 113 17.53 -4.31 -11.74
CA ARG A 113 17.98 -5.57 -12.33
C ARG A 113 16.92 -6.65 -12.23
N SER A 114 16.21 -6.74 -11.13
CA SER A 114 15.10 -7.69 -10.94
C SER A 114 13.93 -7.43 -11.88
N ALA A 115 13.57 -6.17 -12.13
CA ALA A 115 12.53 -5.80 -13.10
C ALA A 115 12.91 -6.22 -14.52
N VAL A 116 14.15 -5.96 -14.95
CA VAL A 116 14.68 -6.42 -16.25
C VAL A 116 14.68 -7.95 -16.31
N LYS A 117 15.12 -8.64 -15.24
CA LYS A 117 15.14 -10.10 -15.18
C LYS A 117 13.73 -10.68 -15.26
N ALA A 118 12.74 -10.11 -14.56
CA ALA A 118 11.35 -10.56 -14.63
C ALA A 118 10.76 -10.41 -16.04
N LEU A 119 11.03 -9.29 -16.74
CA LEU A 119 10.66 -9.10 -18.14
C LEU A 119 11.28 -10.18 -19.05
N ARG A 120 12.57 -10.46 -18.88
CA ARG A 120 13.27 -11.47 -19.68
C ARG A 120 12.76 -12.90 -19.41
N MET A 121 12.42 -13.23 -18.16
CA MET A 121 11.81 -14.53 -17.81
C MET A 121 10.45 -14.73 -18.51
N LYS A 122 9.76 -13.64 -18.85
CA LYS A 122 8.53 -13.66 -19.66
C LYS A 122 8.78 -13.71 -21.17
N GLY A 123 10.04 -13.70 -21.61
CA GLY A 123 10.44 -13.76 -23.01
C GLY A 123 10.58 -12.40 -23.71
N TYR A 124 10.45 -11.29 -22.99
CA TYR A 124 10.64 -9.95 -23.56
C TYR A 124 12.14 -9.67 -23.78
N LEU A 125 12.47 -9.13 -24.93
CA LEU A 125 13.83 -8.71 -25.26
C LEU A 125 14.03 -7.26 -24.77
N ILE A 126 14.97 -7.08 -23.89
CA ILE A 126 15.35 -5.78 -23.33
C ILE A 126 16.80 -5.54 -23.67
N ASP A 127 17.06 -4.52 -24.49
CA ASP A 127 18.41 -4.05 -24.79
C ASP A 127 18.92 -3.12 -23.70
N ASP A 128 20.21 -2.79 -23.73
CA ASP A 128 20.80 -1.87 -22.77
C ASP A 128 20.23 -0.45 -22.89
N PHE A 129 20.06 0.22 -21.73
CA PHE A 129 19.41 1.53 -21.61
C PHE A 129 20.09 2.42 -20.57
N ASN A 130 19.87 3.72 -20.67
CA ASN A 130 20.18 4.69 -19.64
C ASN A 130 18.92 5.03 -18.85
N LEU A 131 19.02 5.13 -17.52
CA LEU A 131 17.93 5.35 -16.59
C LEU A 131 18.28 6.46 -15.60
N THR A 132 17.41 7.45 -15.49
CA THR A 132 17.44 8.44 -14.42
C THR A 132 16.20 8.27 -13.55
N ILE A 133 16.36 8.25 -12.23
CA ILE A 133 15.27 8.05 -11.25
C ILE A 133 15.17 9.30 -10.38
N TYR A 134 13.95 9.77 -10.19
CA TYR A 134 13.58 10.77 -9.18
C TYR A 134 12.30 10.35 -8.45
N SER A 135 12.29 10.43 -7.13
CA SER A 135 11.13 10.02 -6.33
C SER A 135 10.72 11.09 -5.33
N GLU A 136 9.42 11.43 -5.32
CA GLU A 136 8.80 12.20 -4.25
C GLU A 136 8.42 11.33 -3.04
N ILE A 137 8.51 10.00 -3.18
CA ILE A 137 8.11 9.03 -2.16
C ILE A 137 9.32 8.78 -1.26
N PRO A 138 9.26 9.12 0.05
CA PRO A 138 10.36 8.88 0.96
C PRO A 138 10.63 7.39 1.14
N ILE A 139 11.91 7.00 1.06
CA ILE A 139 12.33 5.61 1.23
C ILE A 139 12.00 5.13 2.65
N GLY A 140 11.45 3.93 2.78
CA GLY A 140 11.13 3.31 4.07
C GLY A 140 9.98 3.97 4.83
N SER A 141 9.18 4.85 4.20
CA SER A 141 8.02 5.52 4.82
C SER A 141 6.75 4.65 4.89
N GLY A 142 6.77 3.45 4.31
CA GLY A 142 5.58 2.60 4.20
C GLY A 142 4.62 2.99 3.07
N LEU A 143 5.08 3.86 2.14
CA LEU A 143 4.30 4.36 1.00
C LEU A 143 4.60 3.62 -0.32
N ALA A 144 5.23 2.44 -0.27
CA ALA A 144 5.59 1.59 -1.41
C ALA A 144 6.52 2.23 -2.45
N SER A 145 7.61 2.85 -1.99
CA SER A 145 8.60 3.46 -2.89
C SER A 145 9.27 2.44 -3.83
N SER A 146 9.55 1.21 -3.37
CA SER A 146 10.09 0.13 -4.20
C SER A 146 9.13 -0.28 -5.32
N ALA A 147 7.87 -0.50 -5.00
CA ALA A 147 6.85 -0.85 -5.99
C ALA A 147 6.63 0.28 -7.01
N ALA A 148 6.59 1.55 -6.57
CA ALA A 148 6.47 2.69 -7.47
C ALA A 148 7.67 2.78 -8.43
N LEU A 149 8.90 2.49 -7.96
CA LEU A 149 10.08 2.41 -8.81
C LEU A 149 9.95 1.29 -9.85
N GLN A 150 9.60 0.08 -9.42
CA GLN A 150 9.50 -1.07 -10.34
C GLN A 150 8.36 -0.91 -11.34
N VAL A 151 7.19 -0.42 -10.90
CA VAL A 151 6.04 -0.17 -11.77
C VAL A 151 6.36 0.93 -12.80
N SER A 152 6.97 2.05 -12.39
CA SER A 152 7.36 3.12 -13.32
C SER A 152 8.43 2.64 -14.31
N LEU A 153 9.41 1.85 -13.85
CA LEU A 153 10.46 1.28 -14.71
C LEU A 153 9.88 0.30 -15.74
N VAL A 154 9.05 -0.67 -15.31
CA VAL A 154 8.43 -1.64 -16.23
C VAL A 154 7.57 -0.90 -17.26
N ALA A 155 6.81 0.12 -16.87
CA ALA A 155 6.03 0.95 -17.79
C ALA A 155 6.92 1.74 -18.76
N GLY A 156 8.01 2.31 -18.27
CA GLY A 156 8.97 3.02 -19.10
C GLY A 156 9.66 2.10 -20.12
N LEU A 157 10.08 0.88 -19.70
CA LEU A 157 10.66 -0.13 -20.60
C LEU A 157 9.61 -0.65 -21.60
N ASN A 158 8.35 -0.81 -21.16
CA ASN A 158 7.24 -1.15 -22.05
C ASN A 158 7.09 -0.13 -23.19
N ALA A 159 7.12 1.17 -22.88
CA ALA A 159 7.04 2.23 -23.88
C ALA A 159 8.30 2.29 -24.76
N LEU A 160 9.51 2.22 -24.15
CA LEU A 160 10.79 2.33 -24.87
C LEU A 160 10.99 1.20 -25.87
N PHE A 161 10.67 -0.05 -25.49
CA PHE A 161 10.88 -1.25 -26.32
C PHE A 161 9.59 -1.77 -26.95
N ARG A 162 8.45 -1.07 -26.78
CA ARG A 162 7.15 -1.42 -27.39
C ARG A 162 6.70 -2.84 -27.08
N LEU A 163 6.72 -3.21 -25.79
CA LEU A 163 6.46 -4.59 -25.36
C LEU A 163 4.97 -4.98 -25.40
N GLY A 164 4.06 -4.01 -25.50
CA GLY A 164 2.61 -4.25 -25.57
C GLY A 164 1.96 -4.66 -24.25
N LEU A 165 2.55 -4.32 -23.10
CA LEU A 165 2.04 -4.66 -21.78
C LEU A 165 0.86 -3.76 -21.39
N GLU A 166 -0.18 -4.37 -20.84
CA GLU A 166 -1.26 -3.66 -20.16
C GLU A 166 -0.88 -3.31 -18.71
N ARG A 167 -1.66 -2.45 -18.04
CA ARG A 167 -1.41 -2.07 -16.63
C ARG A 167 -1.33 -3.27 -15.69
N LYS A 168 -2.13 -4.29 -15.93
CA LYS A 168 -2.13 -5.52 -15.12
C LYS A 168 -0.84 -6.31 -15.31
N ASP A 169 -0.33 -6.39 -16.52
CA ASP A 169 0.95 -7.07 -16.82
C ASP A 169 2.11 -6.34 -16.15
N ILE A 170 2.10 -4.98 -16.21
CA ILE A 170 3.08 -4.13 -15.54
C ILE A 170 3.07 -4.40 -14.03
N ALA A 171 1.88 -4.44 -13.39
CA ALA A 171 1.74 -4.74 -11.98
C ALA A 171 2.27 -6.13 -11.61
N GLU A 172 1.92 -7.15 -12.40
CA GLU A 172 2.33 -8.53 -12.14
C GLU A 172 3.83 -8.74 -12.36
N ILE A 173 4.42 -8.11 -13.39
CA ILE A 173 5.88 -8.16 -13.61
C ILE A 173 6.62 -7.45 -12.47
N ALA A 174 6.15 -6.29 -12.01
CA ALA A 174 6.71 -5.59 -10.87
C ALA A 174 6.60 -6.43 -9.57
N TYR A 175 5.47 -7.11 -9.35
CA TYR A 175 5.32 -8.06 -8.26
C TYR A 175 6.32 -9.22 -8.35
N GLN A 176 6.42 -9.88 -9.50
CA GLN A 176 7.35 -11.00 -9.71
C GLN A 176 8.81 -10.57 -9.55
N SER A 177 9.14 -9.34 -9.93
CA SER A 177 10.46 -8.76 -9.75
C SER A 177 10.86 -8.72 -8.27
N GLU A 178 9.97 -8.29 -7.39
CA GLU A 178 10.24 -8.18 -5.96
C GLU A 178 10.08 -9.54 -5.25
N HIS A 179 9.00 -10.26 -5.53
CA HIS A 179 8.69 -11.52 -4.87
C HIS A 179 9.53 -12.70 -5.38
N ASP A 180 9.50 -12.96 -6.71
CA ASP A 180 10.10 -14.18 -7.26
C ASP A 180 11.59 -14.02 -7.54
N VAL A 181 12.01 -12.83 -8.01
CA VAL A 181 13.41 -12.59 -8.41
C VAL A 181 14.26 -12.16 -7.22
N MET A 182 13.77 -11.23 -6.39
CA MET A 182 14.51 -10.75 -5.21
C MET A 182 14.25 -11.61 -3.96
N GLY A 183 13.20 -12.44 -3.95
CA GLY A 183 12.86 -13.29 -2.80
C GLY A 183 12.26 -12.52 -1.62
N ILE A 184 11.76 -11.31 -1.83
CA ILE A 184 11.15 -10.49 -0.79
C ILE A 184 9.72 -10.97 -0.55
N PRO A 185 9.34 -11.38 0.67
CA PRO A 185 7.99 -11.84 0.97
C PRO A 185 7.00 -10.67 0.98
N CYS A 186 6.42 -10.36 -0.16
CA CYS A 186 5.40 -9.32 -0.34
C CYS A 186 4.13 -9.89 -0.97
N GLY A 187 2.99 -9.22 -0.74
CA GLY A 187 1.74 -9.43 -1.47
C GLY A 187 1.66 -8.53 -2.72
N ARG A 188 0.51 -8.56 -3.40
CA ARG A 188 0.29 -7.76 -4.63
C ARG A 188 -0.22 -6.34 -4.37
N LEU A 189 -0.49 -5.98 -3.11
CA LEU A 189 -1.07 -4.69 -2.73
C LEU A 189 -0.30 -3.50 -3.33
N ASP A 190 1.02 -3.54 -3.21
CA ASP A 190 1.91 -2.42 -3.51
C ASP A 190 1.99 -2.15 -5.02
N GLN A 191 2.33 -3.17 -5.77
CA GLN A 191 2.52 -3.05 -7.22
C GLN A 191 1.20 -2.81 -7.96
N TYR A 192 0.14 -3.54 -7.55
CA TYR A 192 -1.18 -3.34 -8.14
C TYR A 192 -1.77 -1.99 -7.76
N GLY A 193 -1.64 -1.55 -6.50
CA GLY A 193 -2.08 -0.22 -6.07
C GLY A 193 -1.39 0.91 -6.84
N SER A 194 -0.08 0.81 -7.03
CA SER A 194 0.71 1.76 -7.81
C SER A 194 0.36 1.74 -9.31
N ALA A 195 0.13 0.56 -9.89
CA ALA A 195 -0.17 0.45 -11.32
C ALA A 195 -1.59 0.88 -11.68
N MET A 196 -2.60 0.46 -10.88
CA MET A 196 -4.01 0.73 -11.17
C MET A 196 -4.45 2.15 -10.81
N GLY A 197 -3.96 2.68 -9.69
CA GLY A 197 -4.34 4.02 -9.22
C GLY A 197 -5.69 4.08 -8.51
N GLY A 198 -6.13 5.27 -8.14
CA GLY A 198 -7.40 5.49 -7.48
C GLY A 198 -7.52 4.77 -6.12
N VAL A 199 -8.74 4.46 -5.73
CA VAL A 199 -9.06 3.54 -4.63
C VAL A 199 -9.30 2.17 -5.27
N THR A 200 -8.38 1.24 -5.13
CA THR A 200 -8.41 -0.04 -5.86
C THR A 200 -8.60 -1.22 -4.93
N LEU A 201 -9.70 -1.95 -5.12
CA LEU A 201 -9.90 -3.30 -4.61
C LEU A 201 -9.05 -4.26 -5.43
N ILE A 202 -8.25 -5.08 -4.78
CA ILE A 202 -7.32 -6.04 -5.37
C ILE A 202 -7.67 -7.43 -4.85
N GLU A 203 -8.14 -8.30 -5.74
CA GLU A 203 -8.34 -9.71 -5.43
C GLU A 203 -6.99 -10.41 -5.36
N THR A 204 -6.73 -11.09 -4.25
CA THR A 204 -5.42 -11.71 -3.96
C THR A 204 -5.33 -13.17 -4.38
N LYS A 205 -6.43 -13.75 -4.87
CA LYS A 205 -6.49 -15.07 -5.52
C LYS A 205 -6.56 -14.94 -7.04
N PRO A 206 -6.02 -15.91 -7.79
CA PRO A 206 -6.18 -15.93 -9.24
C PRO A 206 -7.66 -15.84 -9.66
N PRO A 207 -7.99 -15.08 -10.71
CA PRO A 207 -7.11 -14.45 -11.69
C PRO A 207 -6.60 -13.03 -11.31
N PHE A 208 -6.52 -12.67 -10.02
CA PHE A 208 -6.02 -11.38 -9.52
C PHE A 208 -6.71 -10.18 -10.19
N THR A 209 -8.04 -10.14 -10.09
CA THR A 209 -8.84 -9.04 -10.64
C THR A 209 -8.74 -7.80 -9.78
N THR A 210 -8.99 -6.66 -10.39
CA THR A 210 -9.01 -5.37 -9.70
C THR A 210 -10.28 -4.60 -10.05
N LYS A 211 -10.78 -3.80 -9.09
CA LYS A 211 -11.85 -2.83 -9.29
C LYS A 211 -11.40 -1.49 -8.74
N THR A 212 -11.22 -0.51 -9.62
CA THR A 212 -10.76 0.83 -9.25
C THR A 212 -11.95 1.79 -9.18
N LEU A 213 -12.06 2.49 -8.06
CA LEU A 213 -13.01 3.58 -7.83
C LEU A 213 -12.27 4.91 -8.00
N VAL A 214 -12.78 5.78 -8.85
CA VAL A 214 -12.24 7.13 -9.06
C VAL A 214 -12.84 8.07 -8.00
N ARG A 215 -12.14 8.27 -6.89
CA ARG A 215 -12.55 9.09 -5.73
C ARG A 215 -11.51 10.18 -5.49
N LYS A 216 -11.66 11.32 -6.20
CA LYS A 216 -10.76 12.50 -6.04
C LYS A 216 -11.16 13.39 -4.86
N ASP A 217 -12.29 13.12 -4.24
CA ASP A 217 -12.88 13.87 -3.12
C ASP A 217 -12.37 13.42 -1.73
N ILE A 218 -11.41 12.50 -1.69
CA ILE A 218 -10.83 11.98 -0.45
C ILE A 218 -9.41 12.51 -0.29
N LEU A 219 -9.14 13.09 0.87
CA LEU A 219 -7.84 13.64 1.25
C LEU A 219 -7.30 12.91 2.49
N PHE A 220 -5.99 12.69 2.53
CA PHE A 220 -5.33 12.01 3.63
C PHE A 220 -4.17 12.83 4.19
N THR A 221 -3.91 12.63 5.49
CA THR A 221 -2.62 12.91 6.10
C THR A 221 -1.84 11.60 6.25
N VAL A 222 -0.55 11.62 5.95
CA VAL A 222 0.38 10.53 6.23
C VAL A 222 1.30 10.97 7.36
N LEU A 223 1.34 10.20 8.44
CA LEU A 223 2.05 10.51 9.68
C LEU A 223 3.12 9.45 9.94
N ASP A 224 4.37 9.70 9.55
CA ASP A 224 5.48 8.77 9.72
C ASP A 224 5.99 8.79 11.17
N SER A 225 5.79 7.69 11.88
CA SER A 225 6.21 7.55 13.29
C SER A 225 7.73 7.62 13.50
N GLY A 226 8.52 7.42 12.45
CA GLY A 226 9.98 7.29 12.51
C GLY A 226 10.47 5.93 13.02
N ILE A 227 9.57 5.05 13.47
CA ILE A 227 9.93 3.70 13.91
C ILE A 227 10.04 2.81 12.67
N ARG A 228 11.19 2.15 12.54
CA ARG A 228 11.48 1.20 11.45
C ARG A 228 11.66 -0.20 12.02
N HIS A 229 11.12 -1.18 11.34
CA HIS A 229 11.36 -2.59 11.59
C HIS A 229 11.11 -3.37 10.30
N SER A 230 11.57 -4.63 10.27
CA SER A 230 11.35 -5.51 9.14
C SER A 230 9.92 -6.06 9.14
N THR A 231 9.19 -5.86 8.06
CA THR A 231 7.86 -6.47 7.84
C THR A 231 7.94 -7.99 7.77
N GLY A 232 9.07 -8.53 7.35
CA GLY A 232 9.32 -9.97 7.23
C GLY A 232 9.23 -10.77 8.53
N SER A 233 9.28 -10.11 9.70
CA SER A 233 9.14 -10.78 11.00
C SER A 233 7.69 -10.93 11.48
N ILE A 234 6.77 -10.08 11.04
CA ILE A 234 5.38 -10.02 11.54
C ILE A 234 4.51 -11.07 10.86
N HIS A 235 4.52 -11.13 9.54
CA HIS A 235 3.63 -11.99 8.76
C HIS A 235 3.77 -13.48 9.11
N PRO A 236 4.98 -14.09 9.17
CA PRO A 236 5.12 -15.49 9.51
C PRO A 236 4.53 -15.86 10.87
N VAL A 237 4.69 -15.00 11.88
CA VAL A 237 4.14 -15.21 13.23
C VAL A 237 2.61 -15.21 13.18
N ARG A 238 2.00 -14.21 12.53
CA ARG A 238 0.53 -14.10 12.43
C ARG A 238 -0.08 -15.25 11.61
N ILE A 239 0.60 -15.68 10.55
CA ILE A 239 0.22 -16.87 9.76
C ILE A 239 0.25 -18.12 10.63
N SER A 240 1.30 -18.31 11.42
CA SER A 240 1.43 -19.49 12.33
C SER A 240 0.32 -19.50 13.38
N GLU A 241 0.05 -18.36 14.04
CA GLU A 241 -1.01 -18.22 15.04
C GLU A 241 -2.40 -18.53 14.44
N LEU A 242 -2.66 -18.08 13.21
CA LEU A 242 -3.93 -18.34 12.52
C LEU A 242 -4.07 -19.81 12.11
N LYS A 243 -3.00 -20.42 11.55
CA LYS A 243 -2.97 -21.86 11.21
C LYS A 243 -3.20 -22.74 12.45
N GLN A 244 -2.60 -22.38 13.57
CA GLN A 244 -2.83 -23.08 14.83
C GLN A 244 -4.32 -23.06 15.20
N GLY A 245 -4.99 -21.90 15.13
CA GLY A 245 -6.41 -21.80 15.45
C GLY A 245 -7.30 -22.66 14.54
N VAL A 246 -7.02 -22.69 13.24
CA VAL A 246 -7.75 -23.57 12.31
C VAL A 246 -7.55 -25.03 12.65
N ARG A 247 -6.32 -25.45 12.97
CA ARG A 247 -6.04 -26.84 13.41
C ARG A 247 -6.79 -27.20 14.68
N GLU A 248 -6.76 -26.31 15.68
CA GLU A 248 -7.48 -26.52 16.94
C GLU A 248 -8.99 -26.65 16.74
N LEU A 249 -9.61 -25.83 15.86
CA LEU A 249 -11.02 -25.96 15.48
C LEU A 249 -11.29 -27.34 14.83
N LEU A 250 -10.43 -27.79 13.93
CA LEU A 250 -10.58 -29.09 13.26
C LEU A 250 -10.49 -30.29 14.22
N LEU A 251 -9.89 -30.12 15.39
CA LEU A 251 -9.78 -31.15 16.43
C LEU A 251 -11.00 -31.22 17.35
N LEU A 252 -11.94 -30.28 17.29
CA LEU A 252 -13.15 -30.27 18.10
C LEU A 252 -14.13 -31.36 17.62
N ASP A 253 -14.46 -32.34 18.43
CA ASP A 253 -15.31 -33.48 18.05
C ASP A 253 -16.72 -33.05 17.59
N ASP A 254 -17.28 -32.04 18.21
CA ASP A 254 -18.61 -31.51 17.98
C ASP A 254 -18.69 -30.38 16.92
N LEU A 255 -17.57 -30.10 16.23
CA LEU A 255 -17.60 -29.15 15.10
C LEU A 255 -18.45 -29.74 13.96
N PRO A 256 -19.50 -29.01 13.49
CA PRO A 256 -20.35 -29.49 12.39
C PRO A 256 -19.55 -29.93 11.16
N GLY A 257 -19.95 -31.05 10.55
CA GLY A 257 -19.21 -31.66 9.45
C GLY A 257 -19.08 -30.75 8.22
N ASP A 258 -20.09 -29.94 7.93
CA ASP A 258 -20.05 -28.95 6.84
C ASP A 258 -19.05 -27.81 7.12
N LEU A 259 -18.98 -27.30 8.35
CA LEU A 259 -17.95 -26.33 8.75
C LEU A 259 -16.54 -26.96 8.70
N ARG A 260 -16.42 -28.20 9.19
CA ARG A 260 -15.16 -28.95 9.13
C ARG A 260 -14.65 -29.10 7.69
N ASN A 261 -15.54 -29.38 6.75
CA ASN A 261 -15.20 -29.52 5.32
C ASN A 261 -14.80 -28.21 4.67
N MET A 262 -15.25 -27.06 5.19
CA MET A 262 -14.88 -25.73 4.70
C MET A 262 -13.54 -25.25 5.25
N LEU A 263 -13.14 -25.70 6.45
CA LEU A 263 -11.87 -25.34 7.06
C LEU A 263 -10.71 -26.07 6.37
N LYS A 264 -9.62 -25.34 6.11
CA LYS A 264 -8.38 -25.88 5.52
C LYS A 264 -7.19 -25.35 6.30
N GLU A 265 -6.19 -26.18 6.54
CA GLU A 265 -4.94 -25.76 7.19
C GLU A 265 -4.17 -24.74 6.36
N ASP A 266 -4.26 -24.81 5.03
CA ASP A 266 -3.79 -23.75 4.16
C ASP A 266 -4.78 -22.57 4.22
N ILE A 267 -4.42 -21.58 5.02
CA ILE A 267 -5.25 -20.41 5.27
C ILE A 267 -5.46 -19.52 4.02
N TYR A 268 -4.56 -19.62 3.03
CA TYR A 268 -4.71 -18.94 1.75
C TYR A 268 -5.74 -19.65 0.85
N ALA A 269 -5.75 -20.98 0.86
CA ALA A 269 -6.73 -21.78 0.13
C ALA A 269 -8.12 -21.76 0.77
N LEU A 270 -8.21 -21.36 2.06
CA LEU A 270 -9.47 -21.30 2.79
C LEU A 270 -10.35 -20.18 2.22
N GLU A 271 -11.63 -20.46 2.02
CA GLU A 271 -12.60 -19.49 1.48
C GLU A 271 -13.30 -18.73 2.62
N TRP A 272 -12.57 -17.81 3.26
CA TRP A 272 -13.03 -17.02 4.39
C TRP A 272 -14.36 -16.30 4.16
N GLY A 273 -14.61 -15.79 2.96
CA GLY A 273 -15.85 -15.09 2.61
C GLY A 273 -17.10 -15.98 2.53
N ARG A 274 -16.92 -17.32 2.50
CA ARG A 274 -18.02 -18.31 2.52
C ARG A 274 -18.28 -18.87 3.91
N LEU A 275 -17.36 -18.68 4.85
CA LEU A 275 -17.53 -19.09 6.22
C LEU A 275 -18.45 -18.10 6.95
N ASP A 276 -19.52 -18.63 7.55
CA ASP A 276 -20.40 -17.84 8.40
C ASP A 276 -19.77 -17.69 9.80
N TYR A 277 -19.44 -16.44 10.17
CA TYR A 277 -18.86 -16.12 11.46
C TYR A 277 -19.76 -16.56 12.63
N GLN A 278 -21.08 -16.34 12.54
CA GLN A 278 -22.02 -16.70 13.61
C GLN A 278 -22.04 -18.21 13.90
N ARG A 279 -21.74 -19.03 12.90
CA ARG A 279 -21.68 -20.49 13.05
C ARG A 279 -20.35 -20.96 13.64
N ILE A 280 -19.27 -20.24 13.45
CA ILE A 280 -17.94 -20.57 14.00
C ILE A 280 -17.74 -20.00 15.42
N GLU A 281 -18.32 -18.82 15.69
CA GLU A 281 -18.16 -18.08 16.95
C GLU A 281 -18.32 -18.93 18.20
N PRO A 282 -19.35 -19.84 18.32
CA PRO A 282 -19.52 -20.68 19.51
C PRO A 282 -18.35 -21.60 19.84
N TYR A 283 -17.50 -21.90 18.87
CA TYR A 283 -16.33 -22.78 19.02
C TYR A 283 -15.04 -22.02 19.35
N LEU A 284 -14.99 -20.70 19.11
CA LEU A 284 -13.77 -19.90 19.22
C LEU A 284 -13.25 -19.80 20.66
N HIS A 285 -14.12 -19.85 21.66
CA HIS A 285 -13.70 -19.81 23.08
C HIS A 285 -12.98 -21.09 23.55
N ARG A 286 -12.99 -22.15 22.76
CA ARG A 286 -12.41 -23.47 23.04
C ARG A 286 -11.01 -23.66 22.48
N ILE A 287 -10.53 -22.69 21.68
CA ILE A 287 -9.20 -22.70 21.09
C ILE A 287 -8.28 -21.70 21.80
N ASN A 288 -6.99 -21.74 21.49
CA ASN A 288 -6.01 -20.82 22.03
C ASN A 288 -6.47 -19.35 21.84
N LYS A 289 -6.37 -18.55 22.91
CA LYS A 289 -6.85 -17.16 22.93
C LYS A 289 -6.21 -16.27 21.86
N VAL A 290 -4.92 -16.46 21.57
CA VAL A 290 -4.22 -15.69 20.52
C VAL A 290 -4.78 -16.08 19.15
N SER A 291 -4.88 -17.37 18.87
CA SER A 291 -5.43 -17.91 17.62
C SER A 291 -6.88 -17.47 17.41
N MET A 292 -7.69 -17.51 18.47
CA MET A 292 -9.07 -16.97 18.45
C MET A 292 -9.08 -15.51 17.98
N LYS A 293 -8.24 -14.65 18.57
CA LYS A 293 -8.13 -13.25 18.18
C LYS A 293 -7.83 -13.09 16.69
N ARG A 294 -6.93 -13.93 16.12
CA ARG A 294 -6.56 -13.84 14.68
C ARG A 294 -7.71 -14.25 13.76
N ILE A 295 -8.51 -15.25 14.18
CA ILE A 295 -9.70 -15.67 13.43
C ILE A 295 -10.77 -14.56 13.47
N VAL A 296 -11.11 -14.05 14.67
CA VAL A 296 -12.07 -12.94 14.84
C VAL A 296 -11.64 -11.71 14.05
N PHE A 297 -10.35 -11.34 14.12
CA PHE A 297 -9.80 -10.27 13.31
C PHE A 297 -10.08 -10.47 11.82
N THR A 298 -9.86 -11.67 11.31
CA THR A 298 -10.02 -11.96 9.89
C THR A 298 -11.45 -11.68 9.42
N PHE A 299 -12.45 -12.15 10.15
CA PHE A 299 -13.86 -11.93 9.82
C PHE A 299 -14.26 -10.46 9.97
N LYS A 300 -13.97 -9.83 11.11
CA LYS A 300 -14.40 -8.45 11.40
C LYS A 300 -13.73 -7.43 10.48
N MET A 301 -12.44 -7.63 10.18
CA MET A 301 -11.70 -6.79 9.25
C MET A 301 -12.30 -6.90 7.84
N HIS A 302 -12.57 -8.11 7.37
CA HIS A 302 -13.16 -8.32 6.04
C HIS A 302 -14.58 -7.75 5.94
N TYR A 303 -15.44 -7.99 6.93
CA TYR A 303 -16.80 -7.46 6.92
C TYR A 303 -16.83 -5.92 6.92
N SER A 304 -16.04 -5.28 7.78
CA SER A 304 -15.92 -3.81 7.80
C SER A 304 -15.42 -3.24 6.46
N THR A 305 -14.62 -4.01 5.73
CA THR A 305 -14.15 -3.64 4.39
C THR A 305 -15.27 -3.71 3.35
N ILE A 306 -16.12 -4.74 3.41
CA ILE A 306 -17.30 -4.83 2.53
C ILE A 306 -18.22 -3.63 2.72
N LEU A 307 -18.47 -3.22 3.98
CA LEU A 307 -19.27 -2.04 4.29
C LEU A 307 -18.63 -0.75 3.75
N ALA A 308 -17.31 -0.62 3.92
CA ALA A 308 -16.58 0.55 3.42
C ALA A 308 -16.60 0.63 1.88
N LEU A 309 -16.49 -0.50 1.18
CA LEU A 309 -16.58 -0.55 -0.28
C LEU A 309 -17.96 -0.14 -0.79
N ARG A 310 -19.04 -0.64 -0.18
CA ARG A 310 -20.40 -0.21 -0.52
C ARG A 310 -20.59 1.30 -0.33
N LEU A 311 -20.07 1.83 0.78
CA LEU A 311 -20.12 3.26 1.07
C LEU A 311 -19.28 4.09 0.08
N LEU A 312 -18.15 3.56 -0.39
CA LEU A 312 -17.29 4.18 -1.40
C LEU A 312 -17.92 4.14 -2.80
N GLU A 313 -18.61 3.07 -3.14
CA GLU A 313 -19.30 2.89 -4.43
C GLU A 313 -20.54 3.77 -4.55
N ASP A 314 -21.36 3.82 -3.51
CA ASP A 314 -22.56 4.67 -3.45
C ASP A 314 -22.64 5.43 -2.12
N SER A 315 -21.92 6.56 -2.10
CA SER A 315 -21.92 7.46 -0.94
C SER A 315 -23.25 8.20 -0.73
N SER A 316 -24.20 8.12 -1.68
CA SER A 316 -25.53 8.75 -1.58
C SER A 316 -26.59 7.82 -0.97
N SER A 317 -26.41 6.51 -1.01
CA SER A 317 -27.35 5.52 -0.51
C SER A 317 -27.63 5.71 0.99
N ILE A 318 -28.89 5.95 1.34
CA ILE A 318 -29.35 6.09 2.73
C ILE A 318 -29.22 4.74 3.43
N ASP A 319 -29.67 3.66 2.80
CA ASP A 319 -29.65 2.31 3.38
C ASP A 319 -28.21 1.90 3.75
N THR A 320 -27.24 2.15 2.85
CA THR A 320 -25.82 1.86 3.12
C THR A 320 -25.29 2.68 4.30
N ARG A 321 -25.66 3.95 4.40
CA ARG A 321 -25.24 4.81 5.51
C ARG A 321 -25.82 4.35 6.84
N GLU A 322 -27.10 4.00 6.87
CA GLU A 322 -27.78 3.48 8.05
C GLU A 322 -27.19 2.13 8.51
N GLU A 323 -26.91 1.21 7.55
CA GLU A 323 -26.26 -0.06 7.85
C GLU A 323 -24.86 0.15 8.48
N VAL A 324 -24.04 1.03 7.89
CA VAL A 324 -22.70 1.36 8.42
C VAL A 324 -22.78 2.02 9.78
N GLU A 325 -23.72 2.96 9.99
CA GLU A 325 -23.86 3.62 11.28
C GLU A 325 -24.35 2.65 12.36
N ALA A 326 -25.32 1.81 12.07
CA ALA A 326 -25.80 0.78 12.99
C ALA A 326 -24.69 -0.22 13.36
N PHE A 327 -23.91 -0.67 12.37
CA PHE A 327 -22.75 -1.51 12.61
C PHE A 327 -21.72 -0.86 13.54
N LEU A 328 -21.34 0.38 13.27
CA LEU A 328 -20.36 1.09 14.10
C LEU A 328 -20.87 1.32 15.52
N ARG A 329 -22.16 1.65 15.70
CA ARG A 329 -22.74 1.79 17.04
C ARG A 329 -22.75 0.49 17.82
N SER A 330 -22.94 -0.64 17.18
CA SER A 330 -22.94 -1.95 17.85
C SER A 330 -21.54 -2.47 18.16
N GLU A 331 -20.56 -2.24 17.29
CA GLU A 331 -19.23 -2.82 17.41
C GLU A 331 -18.20 -1.88 18.06
N CYS A 332 -18.32 -0.57 17.85
CA CYS A 332 -17.36 0.44 18.33
C CYS A 332 -17.98 1.85 18.24
N ASP A 333 -18.91 2.20 19.13
CA ASP A 333 -19.53 3.54 19.12
C ASP A 333 -18.50 4.68 19.25
N GLU A 334 -17.41 4.45 19.99
CA GLU A 334 -16.30 5.39 20.12
C GLU A 334 -15.53 5.63 18.82
N CYS A 335 -15.65 4.74 17.80
CA CYS A 335 -15.01 4.87 16.50
C CYS A 335 -15.65 5.96 15.64
N LEU A 336 -16.90 6.33 15.89
CA LEU A 336 -17.58 7.43 15.22
C LEU A 336 -17.00 8.76 15.68
N SER A 337 -16.43 9.52 14.76
CA SER A 337 -15.91 10.86 15.06
C SER A 337 -17.02 11.77 15.60
N LYS A 338 -16.73 12.48 16.69
CA LYS A 338 -17.58 13.51 17.28
C LYS A 338 -17.42 14.88 16.61
N THR A 339 -16.40 15.04 15.78
CA THR A 339 -16.11 16.28 15.05
C THR A 339 -16.82 16.29 13.70
N GLY A 340 -17.45 17.41 13.33
CA GLY A 340 -18.06 17.60 12.01
C GLY A 340 -19.38 16.86 11.82
N LEU A 341 -20.19 16.72 12.87
CA LEU A 341 -21.44 15.95 12.89
C LEU A 341 -22.45 16.32 11.79
N GLU A 342 -22.39 17.53 11.24
CA GLU A 342 -23.35 18.00 10.23
C GLU A 342 -22.76 18.12 8.81
N ALA A 343 -21.42 18.20 8.65
CA ALA A 343 -20.85 18.64 7.40
C ALA A 343 -20.70 17.53 6.33
N ASN A 344 -20.37 16.27 6.71
CA ASN A 344 -20.20 15.18 5.75
C ASN A 344 -20.40 13.80 6.36
N SER A 345 -21.62 13.28 6.28
CA SER A 345 -21.95 11.95 6.80
C SER A 345 -21.12 10.83 6.17
N PHE A 346 -20.75 10.96 4.89
CA PHE A 346 -19.90 10.00 4.20
C PHE A 346 -18.51 9.89 4.85
N LEU A 347 -17.78 11.01 5.00
CA LEU A 347 -16.43 11.00 5.60
C LEU A 347 -16.47 10.58 7.08
N ARG A 348 -17.54 10.95 7.82
CA ARG A 348 -17.71 10.51 9.19
C ARG A 348 -17.86 8.98 9.30
N LEU A 349 -18.68 8.38 8.45
CA LEU A 349 -18.90 6.94 8.44
C LEU A 349 -17.69 6.17 7.93
N LEU A 350 -17.06 6.64 6.85
CA LEU A 350 -15.82 6.05 6.33
C LEU A 350 -14.69 6.15 7.36
N GLY A 351 -14.56 7.31 8.02
CA GLY A 351 -13.61 7.51 9.12
C GLY A 351 -13.87 6.60 10.32
N GLY A 352 -15.14 6.36 10.64
CA GLY A 352 -15.55 5.40 11.66
C GLY A 352 -15.08 3.97 11.33
N LEU A 353 -15.27 3.53 10.10
CA LEU A 353 -14.78 2.22 9.63
C LEU A 353 -13.25 2.14 9.65
N VAL A 354 -12.56 3.22 9.27
CA VAL A 354 -11.08 3.32 9.36
C VAL A 354 -10.63 3.21 10.83
N ASN A 355 -11.30 3.89 11.76
CA ASN A 355 -11.03 3.80 13.20
C ASN A 355 -11.28 2.38 13.72
N TYR A 356 -12.39 1.77 13.33
CA TYR A 356 -12.71 0.39 13.71
C TYR A 356 -11.64 -0.59 13.25
N GLN A 357 -11.18 -0.50 11.99
CA GLN A 357 -10.08 -1.32 11.48
C GLN A 357 -8.78 -1.11 12.27
N HIS A 358 -8.50 0.13 12.72
CA HIS A 358 -7.36 0.35 13.60
C HIS A 358 -7.51 -0.34 14.95
N VAL A 359 -8.70 -0.28 15.58
CA VAL A 359 -9.00 -1.00 16.83
C VAL A 359 -8.78 -2.50 16.67
N LEU A 360 -9.22 -3.08 15.54
CA LEU A 360 -8.95 -4.49 15.23
C LEU A 360 -7.45 -4.80 15.11
N LEU A 361 -6.68 -3.92 14.44
CA LEU A 361 -5.21 -4.06 14.33
C LEU A 361 -4.52 -3.99 15.69
N ARG A 362 -4.98 -3.10 16.58
CA ARG A 362 -4.44 -2.94 17.92
C ARG A 362 -4.78 -4.13 18.83
N ASP A 363 -6.08 -4.48 18.94
CA ASP A 363 -6.60 -5.35 20.01
C ASP A 363 -6.66 -6.82 19.64
N LEU A 364 -6.86 -7.12 18.34
CA LEU A 364 -6.98 -8.49 17.83
C LEU A 364 -5.77 -8.96 17.03
N TYR A 365 -4.95 -8.01 16.54
CA TYR A 365 -3.77 -8.37 15.73
C TYR A 365 -2.44 -8.01 16.40
N ASP A 366 -2.47 -7.24 17.49
CA ASP A 366 -1.31 -6.84 18.31
C ASP A 366 -0.19 -6.21 17.46
N VAL A 367 -0.53 -5.28 16.55
CA VAL A 367 0.43 -4.60 15.66
C VAL A 367 0.52 -3.09 15.88
N SER A 368 -0.08 -2.57 16.96
CA SER A 368 0.10 -1.19 17.37
C SER A 368 1.12 -1.04 18.51
N LEU A 369 1.66 0.17 18.64
CA LEU A 369 2.62 0.56 19.66
C LEU A 369 2.13 1.82 20.39
N PRO A 370 2.52 2.05 21.67
CA PRO A 370 2.13 3.26 22.42
C PRO A 370 2.42 4.57 21.65
N ARG A 371 3.51 4.62 20.89
CA ARG A 371 3.84 5.80 20.07
C ARG A 371 2.83 6.01 18.93
N LEU A 372 2.37 4.93 18.28
CA LEU A 372 1.36 5.01 17.23
C LEU A 372 0.01 5.46 17.79
N GLU A 373 -0.38 4.94 18.97
CA GLU A 373 -1.60 5.36 19.64
C GLU A 373 -1.57 6.83 20.04
N LEU A 374 -0.42 7.34 20.49
CA LEU A 374 -0.27 8.75 20.82
C LEU A 374 -0.40 9.65 19.57
N ILE A 375 0.24 9.28 18.46
CA ILE A 375 0.11 10.01 17.18
C ILE A 375 -1.34 10.00 16.73
N ARG A 376 -1.99 8.81 16.77
CA ARG A 376 -3.38 8.61 16.41
C ARG A 376 -4.32 9.51 17.24
N SER A 377 -4.19 9.49 18.55
CA SER A 377 -5.03 10.32 19.45
C SER A 377 -4.91 11.80 19.09
N LYS A 378 -3.68 12.31 18.89
CA LYS A 378 -3.44 13.70 18.51
C LYS A 378 -4.01 14.06 17.14
N ALA A 379 -3.97 13.15 16.18
CA ALA A 379 -4.57 13.36 14.87
C ALA A 379 -6.10 13.40 14.94
N LEU A 380 -6.72 12.53 15.73
CA LEU A 380 -8.17 12.54 15.98
C LEU A 380 -8.63 13.80 16.73
N GLU A 381 -7.89 14.21 17.79
CA GLU A 381 -8.14 15.46 18.53
C GLU A 381 -8.05 16.70 17.61
N ALA A 382 -7.18 16.65 16.61
CA ALA A 382 -7.05 17.73 15.62
C ALA A 382 -8.15 17.75 14.56
N GLY A 383 -9.00 16.70 14.52
CA GLY A 383 -10.19 16.64 13.68
C GLY A 383 -10.15 15.63 12.54
N SER A 384 -9.16 14.70 12.46
CA SER A 384 -9.25 13.60 11.51
C SER A 384 -10.53 12.79 11.72
N TYR A 385 -11.22 12.42 10.65
CA TYR A 385 -12.42 11.57 10.73
C TYR A 385 -12.08 10.13 11.16
N GLY A 386 -10.95 9.62 10.71
CA GLY A 386 -10.44 8.31 11.07
C GLY A 386 -8.92 8.23 10.89
N VAL A 387 -8.25 7.46 11.74
CA VAL A 387 -6.80 7.29 11.70
C VAL A 387 -6.44 5.83 11.93
N LYS A 388 -5.65 5.23 11.04
CA LYS A 388 -5.19 3.84 11.18
C LYS A 388 -3.74 3.65 10.71
N ILE A 389 -3.14 2.54 11.13
CA ILE A 389 -1.87 2.05 10.60
C ILE A 389 -2.00 1.77 9.10
N SER A 390 -1.00 2.21 8.32
CA SER A 390 -0.83 1.89 6.91
C SER A 390 0.36 0.94 6.75
N GLY A 391 0.10 -0.32 6.36
CA GLY A 391 1.08 -1.39 6.25
C GLY A 391 1.11 -2.34 7.45
N ALA A 392 2.25 -3.03 7.65
CA ALA A 392 2.35 -4.17 8.58
C ALA A 392 2.18 -3.84 10.09
N GLY A 393 2.29 -2.58 10.48
CA GLY A 393 2.21 -2.17 11.89
C GLY A 393 3.54 -2.29 12.64
N LEU A 394 3.54 -2.20 13.97
CA LEU A 394 4.69 -2.11 14.88
C LEU A 394 5.70 -1.01 14.50
N GLY A 395 5.25 0.04 13.82
CA GLY A 395 5.99 1.19 13.31
C GLY A 395 5.42 1.69 11.99
N GLY A 396 6.25 2.31 11.16
CA GLY A 396 5.86 2.88 9.87
C GLY A 396 4.95 4.11 10.00
N SER A 397 4.01 4.24 9.10
CA SER A 397 3.11 5.40 9.00
C SER A 397 1.68 5.08 9.41
N LEU A 398 0.99 6.13 9.88
CA LEU A 398 -0.47 6.14 10.00
C LEU A 398 -1.05 6.97 8.85
N LEU A 399 -2.19 6.55 8.33
CA LEU A 399 -3.03 7.38 7.47
C LEU A 399 -4.13 8.02 8.29
N GLY A 400 -4.43 9.30 8.03
CA GLY A 400 -5.54 10.03 8.64
C GLY A 400 -6.47 10.56 7.55
N LEU A 401 -7.76 10.24 7.63
CA LEU A 401 -8.79 10.73 6.72
C LEU A 401 -9.21 12.14 7.12
N VAL A 402 -9.19 13.08 6.18
CA VAL A 402 -9.56 14.50 6.39
C VAL A 402 -10.49 15.00 5.30
N GLY A 403 -11.26 16.04 5.59
CA GLY A 403 -12.24 16.60 4.66
C GLY A 403 -11.78 17.86 3.91
N SER A 404 -10.66 18.46 4.36
CA SER A 404 -10.11 19.65 3.72
C SER A 404 -8.61 19.78 3.97
N GLU A 405 -7.94 20.57 3.13
CA GLU A 405 -6.53 20.88 3.31
C GLU A 405 -6.26 21.66 4.63
N GLU A 406 -7.16 22.55 5.01
CA GLU A 406 -7.08 23.29 6.27
C GLU A 406 -7.10 22.33 7.47
N GLN A 407 -8.00 21.35 7.46
CA GLN A 407 -8.06 20.30 8.48
C GLN A 407 -6.78 19.46 8.48
N ALA A 408 -6.27 19.08 7.30
CA ALA A 408 -5.00 18.36 7.17
C ALA A 408 -3.85 19.14 7.80
N ILE A 409 -3.71 20.43 7.49
CA ILE A 409 -2.68 21.32 8.07
C ILE A 409 -2.79 21.35 9.60
N LYS A 410 -4.01 21.41 10.14
CA LYS A 410 -4.24 21.37 11.59
C LYS A 410 -3.74 20.05 12.19
N VAL A 411 -4.02 18.92 11.54
CA VAL A 411 -3.54 17.59 11.98
C VAL A 411 -2.01 17.56 11.97
N LEU A 412 -1.37 18.01 10.88
CA LEU A 412 0.09 18.04 10.78
C LEU A 412 0.73 18.89 11.89
N LYS A 413 0.14 20.05 12.21
CA LYS A 413 0.61 20.91 13.30
C LYS A 413 0.52 20.23 14.67
N HIS A 414 -0.60 19.55 14.95
CA HIS A 414 -0.80 18.89 16.25
C HIS A 414 0.09 17.66 16.45
N THR A 415 0.51 17.02 15.36
CA THR A 415 1.35 15.81 15.40
C THR A 415 2.85 16.09 15.18
N SER A 416 3.25 17.34 14.84
CA SER A 416 4.61 17.70 14.42
C SER A 416 5.72 17.31 15.40
N GLY A 417 5.48 17.34 16.72
CA GLY A 417 6.44 16.91 17.74
C GLY A 417 6.51 15.40 17.95
N LEU A 418 5.63 14.64 17.29
CA LEU A 418 5.45 13.20 17.49
C LEU A 418 5.86 12.39 16.27
N VAL A 419 5.97 12.98 15.10
CA VAL A 419 6.26 12.31 13.83
C VAL A 419 7.65 12.69 13.32
N ARG A 420 8.28 11.77 12.57
CA ARG A 420 9.52 12.07 11.85
C ARG A 420 9.24 12.97 10.66
N SER A 421 8.16 12.68 9.94
CA SER A 421 7.71 13.42 8.77
C SER A 421 6.20 13.27 8.63
N ALA A 422 5.57 14.22 7.96
CA ALA A 422 4.14 14.18 7.68
C ALA A 422 3.83 14.82 6.33
N TRP A 423 2.82 14.31 5.62
CA TRP A 423 2.41 14.78 4.30
C TRP A 423 0.90 14.87 4.20
N ILE A 424 0.45 15.81 3.38
CA ILE A 424 -0.92 15.85 2.86
C ILE A 424 -0.87 15.17 1.49
N VAL A 425 -1.74 14.19 1.28
CA VAL A 425 -1.81 13.46 0.01
C VAL A 425 -3.25 13.31 -0.44
N SER A 426 -3.46 13.39 -1.74
CA SER A 426 -4.74 13.15 -2.41
C SER A 426 -4.68 11.86 -3.22
N VAL A 427 -5.86 11.35 -3.58
CA VAL A 427 -5.97 10.20 -4.49
C VAL A 427 -5.46 10.58 -5.87
N ASP A 428 -4.61 9.73 -6.46
CA ASP A 428 -4.03 9.95 -7.78
C ASP A 428 -4.27 8.77 -8.73
N GLU A 429 -3.99 9.01 -10.00
CA GLU A 429 -4.07 8.00 -11.05
C GLU A 429 -2.94 6.99 -10.92
N GLY A 430 -3.08 5.82 -11.56
CA GLY A 430 -2.05 4.80 -11.61
C GLY A 430 -0.82 5.19 -12.42
N VAL A 431 -0.11 4.18 -12.89
CA VAL A 431 1.07 4.36 -13.74
C VAL A 431 0.74 5.11 -15.03
N ARG A 432 1.63 6.03 -15.45
CA ARG A 432 1.52 6.86 -16.66
C ARG A 432 2.82 6.92 -17.42
N VAL A 433 2.71 7.14 -18.73
CA VAL A 433 3.82 7.62 -19.57
C VAL A 433 3.63 9.13 -19.71
N GLU A 434 4.59 9.92 -19.24
CA GLU A 434 4.57 11.39 -19.23
C GLU A 434 5.19 11.96 -20.51
N LEU A 435 6.12 11.21 -21.13
CA LEU A 435 6.73 11.50 -22.41
C LEU A 435 6.84 10.20 -23.19
N GLU A 436 6.30 10.17 -24.42
CA GLU A 436 6.39 9.06 -25.34
C GLU A 436 7.53 9.24 -26.37
N PRO A 437 8.09 8.12 -26.96
CA PRO A 437 9.18 8.14 -27.92
C PRO A 437 8.87 8.90 -29.21
#